data_fae4e1477178b604f735f2bdc61b34b5
#
_entry.id   fae4e1477178b604f735f2bdc61b34b5
#
_cell.length_a   1.000
_cell.length_b   1.000
_cell.length_c   1.000
_cell.angle_alpha   90.00
_cell.angle_beta   90.00
_cell.angle_gamma   90.00
#
_symmetry.space_group_name_H-M   'P 1'
#
loop_
_entity.id
_entity.type
_entity.pdbx_description
1 polymer ?
#
loop_
_entity_poly.entity_id
_entity_poly.type
_entity_poly.pdbx_seq_one_letter_code
_entity_poly.pdbx_strand_id
1 'polypeptide(L)'
;MKKYNLLILCVLFFMFGCSKPPKDVVASVNGEYITDEEYEPYKQELEKLSLGDSKFSSSEKSAIEGLVDRKIVDIEFKNANLSVDESEFKTFKKAYLEKLIDENAFTEFSEYKSLNEDVLNEYLLNKYKTQKLKEKFAEDFELTDENLRNEYQNKSAKYDSYRVQFIFMKDLDKMKENVLPMSFGMDVLATLYSEEPISASNGGIVDDYHIGDKEPKFDLTIQSLEKGETSDIVETKNGYYIIKLIDINSGYENHKEAVKNTLIDVNFKRYMNNIRSNAKVKIYRDLTTK
;
A
#
# COMPACT_ATOMS: atom_id res chain seq x y z
N MET A 1 -25.38 41.20 -16.72
CA MET A 1 -24.21 41.01 -17.58
C MET A 1 -22.97 41.28 -16.75
N LYS A 2 -22.34 40.22 -16.20
CA LYS A 2 -21.08 40.33 -15.46
C LYS A 2 -19.94 40.07 -16.44
N LYS A 3 -19.05 41.07 -16.57
CA LYS A 3 -17.84 41.05 -17.41
C LYS A 3 -16.83 40.12 -16.73
N TYR A 4 -16.47 39.02 -17.37
CA TYR A 4 -15.32 38.21 -16.99
C TYR A 4 -14.05 38.97 -17.49
N ASN A 5 -13.24 39.43 -16.55
CA ASN A 5 -11.89 39.90 -16.85
C ASN A 5 -11.02 38.68 -17.12
N LEU A 6 -10.73 38.44 -18.39
CA LEU A 6 -9.76 37.44 -18.83
C LEU A 6 -8.36 37.99 -18.51
N LEU A 7 -7.78 37.55 -17.41
CA LEU A 7 -6.39 37.79 -17.09
C LEU A 7 -5.57 36.91 -18.04
N ILE A 8 -5.07 37.56 -19.11
CA ILE A 8 -4.08 36.92 -20.01
C ILE A 8 -2.79 36.79 -19.22
N LEU A 9 -2.56 35.59 -18.67
CA LEU A 9 -1.27 35.19 -18.11
C LEU A 9 -0.29 35.08 -19.28
N CYS A 10 0.60 36.08 -19.45
CA CYS A 10 1.71 36.01 -20.38
C CYS A 10 2.62 34.86 -19.96
N VAL A 11 2.39 33.67 -20.53
CA VAL A 11 3.36 32.58 -20.52
C VAL A 11 4.55 33.08 -21.35
N LEU A 12 5.62 33.48 -20.67
CA LEU A 12 6.91 33.67 -21.28
C LEU A 12 7.37 32.33 -21.88
N PHE A 13 7.08 32.17 -23.17
CA PHE A 13 7.68 31.13 -23.99
C PHE A 13 9.19 31.42 -24.04
N PHE A 14 9.95 30.84 -23.12
CA PHE A 14 11.37 30.66 -23.35
C PHE A 14 11.51 29.74 -24.56
N MET A 15 11.81 30.33 -25.69
CA MET A 15 12.31 29.64 -26.89
C MET A 15 13.63 28.96 -26.50
N PHE A 16 13.58 27.73 -25.97
CA PHE A 16 14.76 26.93 -25.86
C PHE A 16 15.20 26.52 -27.27
N GLY A 17 16.13 27.34 -27.81
CA GLY A 17 16.94 26.87 -28.93
C GLY A 17 17.60 25.55 -28.56
N CYS A 18 17.88 24.67 -29.54
CA CYS A 18 18.65 23.44 -29.40
C CYS A 18 20.08 23.71 -28.90
N SER A 19 20.23 24.14 -27.65
CA SER A 19 21.51 24.13 -26.97
C SER A 19 21.75 22.72 -26.44
N LYS A 20 22.96 22.19 -26.64
CA LYS A 20 23.36 20.94 -26.01
C LYS A 20 23.15 21.08 -24.49
N PRO A 21 22.67 20.02 -23.82
CA PRO A 21 22.54 20.05 -22.34
C PRO A 21 23.92 20.35 -21.71
N PRO A 22 23.96 20.91 -20.51
CA PRO A 22 25.19 21.02 -19.74
C PRO A 22 25.87 19.66 -19.62
N LYS A 23 27.20 19.63 -19.43
CA LYS A 23 27.98 18.38 -19.42
C LYS A 23 27.65 17.45 -18.25
N ASP A 24 27.09 18.00 -17.20
CA ASP A 24 26.73 17.35 -15.93
C ASP A 24 25.26 16.98 -15.81
N VAL A 25 24.55 16.90 -16.94
CA VAL A 25 23.11 16.56 -16.98
C VAL A 25 22.90 15.16 -17.48
N VAL A 26 22.21 14.37 -16.68
CA VAL A 26 21.84 12.96 -16.94
C VAL A 26 20.54 12.84 -17.71
N ALA A 27 19.53 13.61 -17.26
CA ALA A 27 18.20 13.62 -17.84
C ALA A 27 17.50 14.97 -17.62
N SER A 28 16.32 15.15 -18.22
CA SER A 28 15.42 16.24 -17.89
C SER A 28 13.96 15.78 -17.90
N VAL A 29 13.15 16.42 -17.08
CA VAL A 29 11.70 16.22 -16.95
C VAL A 29 11.03 17.58 -17.12
N ASN A 30 10.21 17.73 -18.16
CA ASN A 30 9.51 18.98 -18.48
C ASN A 30 10.43 20.22 -18.56
N GLY A 31 11.73 20.02 -18.85
CA GLY A 31 12.75 21.06 -18.91
C GLY A 31 13.56 21.28 -17.63
N GLU A 32 13.18 20.67 -16.51
CA GLU A 32 14.00 20.63 -15.28
C GLU A 32 15.05 19.53 -15.38
N TYR A 33 16.29 19.85 -15.07
CA TYR A 33 17.42 18.92 -15.19
C TYR A 33 17.56 17.98 -13.98
N ILE A 34 18.06 16.79 -14.26
CA ILE A 34 18.62 15.84 -13.30
C ILE A 34 20.11 15.80 -13.56
N THR A 35 20.90 16.13 -12.56
CA THR A 35 22.35 16.28 -12.68
C THR A 35 23.12 15.02 -12.26
N ASP A 36 24.41 14.94 -12.62
CA ASP A 36 25.30 13.90 -12.13
C ASP A 36 25.44 13.91 -10.59
N GLU A 37 25.33 15.11 -9.98
CA GLU A 37 25.34 15.28 -8.51
C GLU A 37 24.16 14.59 -7.82
N GLU A 38 22.97 14.60 -8.45
CA GLU A 38 21.78 13.89 -7.98
C GLU A 38 21.86 12.38 -8.32
N TYR A 39 22.46 12.04 -9.47
CA TYR A 39 22.46 10.70 -10.01
C TYR A 39 23.47 9.75 -9.36
N GLU A 40 24.72 10.17 -9.21
CA GLU A 40 25.80 9.27 -8.76
C GLU A 40 25.57 8.74 -7.33
N PRO A 41 25.20 9.55 -6.32
CA PRO A 41 24.90 9.06 -4.99
C PRO A 41 23.69 8.09 -5.01
N TYR A 42 22.65 8.43 -5.76
CA TYR A 42 21.45 7.60 -5.84
C TYR A 42 21.73 6.23 -6.47
N LYS A 43 22.52 6.18 -7.56
CA LYS A 43 22.92 4.93 -8.21
C LYS A 43 23.74 4.06 -7.27
N GLN A 44 24.73 4.63 -6.58
CA GLN A 44 25.57 3.88 -5.63
C GLN A 44 24.75 3.24 -4.51
N GLU A 45 23.74 3.94 -4.00
CA GLU A 45 22.88 3.38 -2.96
C GLU A 45 21.94 2.30 -3.49
N LEU A 46 21.43 2.44 -4.73
CA LEU A 46 20.67 1.37 -5.38
C LEU A 46 21.54 0.11 -5.59
N GLU A 47 22.80 0.27 -5.92
CA GLU A 47 23.74 -0.86 -6.05
C GLU A 47 23.91 -1.60 -4.72
N LYS A 48 24.02 -0.89 -3.59
CA LYS A 48 24.11 -1.50 -2.25
C LYS A 48 22.81 -2.25 -1.91
N LEU A 49 21.64 -1.65 -2.15
CA LEU A 49 20.34 -2.26 -1.89
C LEU A 49 20.13 -3.52 -2.75
N SER A 50 20.56 -3.51 -4.02
CA SER A 50 20.39 -4.64 -4.93
C SER A 50 21.22 -5.86 -4.55
N LEU A 51 22.31 -5.68 -3.80
CA LEU A 51 23.10 -6.78 -3.25
C LEU A 51 22.39 -7.51 -2.10
N GLY A 52 21.45 -6.83 -1.43
CA GLY A 52 20.66 -7.38 -0.32
C GLY A 52 19.28 -7.92 -0.75
N ASP A 53 18.65 -7.37 -1.76
CA ASP A 53 17.31 -7.79 -2.23
C ASP A 53 17.18 -7.70 -3.75
N SER A 54 16.78 -8.81 -4.38
CA SER A 54 16.52 -8.92 -5.82
C SER A 54 15.37 -8.03 -6.33
N LYS A 55 14.59 -7.40 -5.45
CA LYS A 55 13.55 -6.44 -5.83
C LYS A 55 14.11 -5.12 -6.35
N PHE A 56 15.35 -4.78 -5.99
CA PHE A 56 16.01 -3.57 -6.44
C PHE A 56 16.87 -3.86 -7.68
N SER A 57 16.62 -3.11 -8.75
CA SER A 57 17.47 -3.12 -9.94
C SER A 57 18.45 -1.95 -9.86
N SER A 58 19.74 -2.25 -9.86
CA SER A 58 20.82 -1.25 -9.86
C SER A 58 21.22 -0.77 -11.26
N SER A 59 20.44 -1.12 -12.29
CA SER A 59 20.73 -0.66 -13.65
C SER A 59 20.69 0.86 -13.75
N GLU A 60 21.53 1.43 -14.62
CA GLU A 60 21.52 2.87 -14.92
C GLU A 60 20.12 3.37 -15.30
N LYS A 61 19.40 2.55 -16.05
CA LYS A 61 18.01 2.83 -16.44
C LYS A 61 17.11 2.96 -15.20
N SER A 62 17.18 2.01 -14.26
CA SER A 62 16.36 2.05 -13.03
C SER A 62 16.68 3.25 -12.17
N ALA A 63 17.97 3.63 -12.08
CA ALA A 63 18.38 4.82 -11.34
C ALA A 63 17.81 6.11 -11.97
N ILE A 64 17.88 6.23 -13.28
CA ILE A 64 17.31 7.38 -13.99
C ILE A 64 15.78 7.42 -13.86
N GLU A 65 15.08 6.28 -14.01
CA GLU A 65 13.63 6.20 -13.85
C GLU A 65 13.20 6.62 -12.43
N GLY A 66 13.90 6.17 -11.40
CA GLY A 66 13.62 6.58 -10.03
C GLY A 66 13.81 8.07 -9.79
N LEU A 67 14.85 8.67 -10.36
CA LEU A 67 15.07 10.13 -10.28
C LEU A 67 14.06 10.92 -11.11
N VAL A 68 13.64 10.39 -12.26
CA VAL A 68 12.56 11.00 -13.05
C VAL A 68 11.26 11.04 -12.23
N ASP A 69 10.91 9.96 -11.54
CA ASP A 69 9.72 9.90 -10.70
C ASP A 69 9.80 10.88 -9.52
N ARG A 70 10.99 11.01 -8.89
CA ARG A 70 11.24 12.04 -7.86
C ARG A 70 11.06 13.46 -8.42
N LYS A 71 11.64 13.73 -9.57
CA LYS A 71 11.54 15.03 -10.22
C LYS A 71 10.10 15.39 -10.58
N ILE A 72 9.28 14.41 -10.99
CA ILE A 72 7.85 14.61 -11.23
C ILE A 72 7.14 15.02 -9.94
N VAL A 73 7.41 14.33 -8.81
CA VAL A 73 6.85 14.71 -7.51
C VAL A 73 7.25 16.14 -7.13
N ASP A 74 8.51 16.54 -7.34
CA ASP A 74 8.99 17.89 -7.05
C ASP A 74 8.29 18.96 -7.88
N ILE A 75 8.10 18.69 -9.18
CA ILE A 75 7.40 19.59 -10.10
C ILE A 75 5.93 19.75 -9.66
N GLU A 76 5.25 18.63 -9.39
CA GLU A 76 3.84 18.68 -9.00
C GLU A 76 3.65 19.31 -7.61
N PHE A 77 4.58 19.10 -6.68
CA PHE A 77 4.56 19.72 -5.36
C PHE A 77 4.66 21.26 -5.46
N LYS A 78 5.53 21.76 -6.35
CA LYS A 78 5.62 23.19 -6.66
C LYS A 78 4.36 23.70 -7.37
N ASN A 79 3.85 22.97 -8.36
CA ASN A 79 2.64 23.32 -9.11
C ASN A 79 1.41 23.43 -8.19
N ALA A 80 1.33 22.57 -7.17
CA ALA A 80 0.29 22.61 -6.14
C ALA A 80 0.48 23.75 -5.11
N ASN A 81 1.52 24.60 -5.25
CA ASN A 81 1.90 25.64 -4.30
C ASN A 81 2.15 25.11 -2.87
N LEU A 82 2.66 23.91 -2.77
CA LEU A 82 3.01 23.28 -1.49
C LEU A 82 4.46 23.66 -1.12
N SER A 83 4.71 23.69 0.19
CA SER A 83 6.05 23.91 0.75
C SER A 83 6.35 22.88 1.83
N VAL A 84 7.63 22.59 2.04
CA VAL A 84 8.06 21.70 3.11
C VAL A 84 8.02 22.46 4.42
N ASP A 85 7.23 21.97 5.37
CA ASP A 85 7.32 22.37 6.77
C ASP A 85 8.30 21.47 7.49
N GLU A 86 9.40 22.01 7.98
CA GLU A 86 10.49 21.28 8.63
C GLU A 86 10.03 20.51 9.89
N SER A 87 9.08 21.06 10.66
CA SER A 87 8.55 20.43 11.86
C SER A 87 7.66 19.24 11.51
N GLU A 88 6.78 19.40 10.51
CA GLU A 88 5.95 18.31 10.00
C GLU A 88 6.81 17.22 9.36
N PHE A 89 7.80 17.59 8.57
CA PHE A 89 8.71 16.62 7.95
C PHE A 89 9.48 15.81 8.99
N LYS A 90 9.98 16.44 10.04
CA LYS A 90 10.63 15.75 11.16
C LYS A 90 9.70 14.75 11.84
N THR A 91 8.45 15.13 12.06
CA THR A 91 7.42 14.27 12.64
C THR A 91 7.09 13.09 11.71
N PHE A 92 6.92 13.37 10.42
CA PHE A 92 6.71 12.35 9.38
C PHE A 92 7.85 11.34 9.35
N LYS A 93 9.11 11.80 9.33
CA LYS A 93 10.30 10.92 9.34
C LYS A 93 10.26 9.94 10.51
N LYS A 94 9.99 10.46 11.71
CA LYS A 94 9.93 9.64 12.91
C LYS A 94 8.84 8.57 12.79
N ALA A 95 7.61 8.97 12.47
CA ALA A 95 6.48 8.06 12.34
C ALA A 95 6.67 7.01 11.24
N TYR A 96 7.25 7.42 10.09
CA TYR A 96 7.52 6.49 8.98
C TYR A 96 8.52 5.41 9.37
N LEU A 97 9.61 5.78 10.05
CA LEU A 97 10.64 4.84 10.50
C LEU A 97 10.13 3.92 11.62
N GLU A 98 9.32 4.45 12.56
CA GLU A 98 8.68 3.66 13.62
C GLU A 98 7.73 2.61 13.00
N LYS A 99 6.92 2.99 12.03
CA LYS A 99 6.03 2.07 11.31
C LYS A 99 6.78 0.92 10.65
N LEU A 100 7.93 1.17 10.01
CA LEU A 100 8.76 0.13 9.40
C LEU A 100 9.29 -0.87 10.44
N ILE A 101 9.51 -0.44 11.68
CA ILE A 101 9.94 -1.31 12.78
C ILE A 101 8.79 -2.20 13.25
N ASP A 102 7.59 -1.62 13.44
CA ASP A 102 6.43 -2.31 13.99
C ASP A 102 5.81 -3.35 13.03
N GLU A 103 5.86 -3.09 11.72
CA GLU A 103 5.30 -3.99 10.68
C GLU A 103 6.17 -5.21 10.38
N ASN A 104 7.18 -5.52 11.23
CA ASN A 104 8.19 -6.55 10.95
C ASN A 104 8.86 -6.41 9.56
N ALA A 105 8.81 -5.22 8.98
CA ALA A 105 9.55 -4.86 7.79
C ALA A 105 11.06 -4.73 8.13
N PHE A 106 11.57 -5.68 8.94
CA PHE A 106 12.93 -5.66 9.47
C PHE A 106 13.96 -5.63 8.33
N THR A 107 13.68 -6.32 7.24
CA THR A 107 14.53 -6.30 6.06
C THR A 107 14.56 -4.89 5.46
N GLU A 108 13.42 -4.29 5.21
CA GLU A 108 13.30 -2.94 4.66
C GLU A 108 13.93 -1.90 5.59
N PHE A 109 13.68 -1.98 6.90
CA PHE A 109 14.27 -1.09 7.89
C PHE A 109 15.80 -1.24 7.97
N SER A 110 16.34 -2.47 7.92
CA SER A 110 17.80 -2.70 7.94
C SER A 110 18.47 -2.18 6.68
N GLU A 111 17.80 -2.26 5.54
CA GLU A 111 18.23 -1.69 4.26
C GLU A 111 18.31 -0.17 4.35
N TYR A 112 17.25 0.51 4.84
CA TYR A 112 17.28 1.96 5.03
C TYR A 112 18.34 2.43 6.02
N LYS A 113 18.61 1.67 7.08
CA LYS A 113 19.70 1.99 8.03
C LYS A 113 21.09 1.90 7.40
N SER A 114 21.26 1.11 6.35
CA SER A 114 22.52 1.00 5.63
C SER A 114 22.76 2.13 4.63
N LEU A 115 21.71 2.91 4.29
CA LEU A 115 21.82 4.02 3.36
C LEU A 115 22.65 5.17 3.93
N ASN A 116 23.27 5.91 3.02
CA ASN A 116 23.81 7.23 3.35
C ASN A 116 22.69 8.13 3.87
N GLU A 117 22.96 8.91 4.92
CA GLU A 117 21.95 9.74 5.59
C GLU A 117 21.30 10.76 4.64
N ASP A 118 22.06 11.32 3.71
CA ASP A 118 21.54 12.28 2.72
C ASP A 118 20.57 11.58 1.76
N VAL A 119 20.90 10.39 1.26
CA VAL A 119 20.04 9.61 0.37
C VAL A 119 18.77 9.17 1.09
N LEU A 120 18.87 8.76 2.36
CA LEU A 120 17.70 8.44 3.18
C LEU A 120 16.82 9.66 3.39
N ASN A 121 17.39 10.81 3.68
CA ASN A 121 16.65 12.06 3.84
C ASN A 121 15.91 12.45 2.55
N GLU A 122 16.57 12.38 1.40
CA GLU A 122 15.95 12.63 0.09
C GLU A 122 14.80 11.64 -0.21
N TYR A 123 14.99 10.37 0.09
CA TYR A 123 13.93 9.36 -0.05
C TYR A 123 12.71 9.71 0.82
N LEU A 124 12.93 10.01 2.11
CA LEU A 124 11.86 10.36 3.03
C LEU A 124 11.19 11.68 2.69
N LEU A 125 11.96 12.66 2.19
CA LEU A 125 11.44 13.92 1.70
C LEU A 125 10.51 13.72 0.49
N ASN A 126 10.90 12.85 -0.43
CA ASN A 126 10.03 12.50 -1.57
C ASN A 126 8.74 11.80 -1.13
N LYS A 127 8.81 10.88 -0.15
CA LYS A 127 7.63 10.25 0.46
C LYS A 127 6.71 11.29 1.12
N TYR A 128 7.27 12.23 1.88
CA TYR A 128 6.54 13.33 2.50
C TYR A 128 5.84 14.21 1.46
N LYS A 129 6.56 14.64 0.43
CA LYS A 129 5.97 15.44 -0.67
C LYS A 129 4.84 14.68 -1.38
N THR A 130 5.03 13.38 -1.62
CA THR A 130 4.00 12.53 -2.24
C THR A 130 2.76 12.43 -1.35
N GLN A 131 2.93 12.30 -0.03
CA GLN A 131 1.82 12.30 0.91
C GLN A 131 1.08 13.65 0.89
N LYS A 132 1.79 14.78 0.94
CA LYS A 132 1.18 16.10 0.88
C LYS A 132 0.44 16.35 -0.44
N LEU A 133 0.97 15.89 -1.55
CA LEU A 133 0.27 15.91 -2.84
C LEU A 133 -1.02 15.08 -2.81
N LYS A 134 -0.98 13.90 -2.17
CA LYS A 134 -2.17 13.06 -2.02
C LYS A 134 -3.21 13.72 -1.12
N GLU A 135 -2.80 14.35 -0.01
CA GLU A 135 -3.69 15.13 0.86
C GLU A 135 -4.36 16.26 0.06
N LYS A 136 -3.58 17.04 -0.70
CA LYS A 136 -4.12 18.10 -1.56
C LYS A 136 -5.04 17.56 -2.65
N PHE A 137 -4.67 16.46 -3.31
CA PHE A 137 -5.53 15.78 -4.27
C PHE A 137 -6.85 15.34 -3.63
N ALA A 138 -6.83 14.82 -2.41
CA ALA A 138 -8.03 14.36 -1.70
C ALA A 138 -8.98 15.51 -1.34
N GLU A 139 -8.45 16.72 -1.09
CA GLU A 139 -9.28 17.93 -0.86
C GLU A 139 -10.03 18.34 -2.13
N ASP A 140 -9.37 18.25 -3.29
CA ASP A 140 -9.90 18.71 -4.57
C ASP A 140 -10.68 17.61 -5.32
N PHE A 141 -10.53 16.34 -4.90
CA PHE A 141 -11.16 15.20 -5.55
C PHE A 141 -12.59 14.97 -5.02
N GLU A 142 -13.57 15.20 -5.88
CA GLU A 142 -14.97 15.06 -5.52
C GLU A 142 -15.36 13.58 -5.41
N LEU A 143 -15.57 13.12 -4.18
CA LEU A 143 -16.13 11.81 -3.86
C LEU A 143 -17.59 11.95 -3.40
N THR A 144 -18.52 11.46 -4.22
CA THR A 144 -19.94 11.39 -3.84
C THR A 144 -20.20 10.16 -2.95
N ASP A 145 -21.19 10.24 -2.09
CA ASP A 145 -21.63 9.08 -1.28
C ASP A 145 -22.06 7.90 -2.17
N GLU A 146 -22.60 8.18 -3.35
CA GLU A 146 -22.91 7.18 -4.37
C GLU A 146 -21.67 6.41 -4.83
N ASN A 147 -20.58 7.11 -5.13
CA ASN A 147 -19.32 6.46 -5.53
C ASN A 147 -18.76 5.56 -4.41
N LEU A 148 -18.86 6.01 -3.16
CA LEU A 148 -18.40 5.25 -2.00
C LEU A 148 -19.25 3.99 -1.81
N ARG A 149 -20.58 4.10 -1.87
CA ARG A 149 -21.49 2.96 -1.75
C ARG A 149 -21.28 1.94 -2.87
N ASN A 150 -21.12 2.41 -4.11
CA ASN A 150 -20.85 1.54 -5.25
C ASN A 150 -19.52 0.78 -5.10
N GLU A 151 -18.46 1.43 -4.64
CA GLU A 151 -17.18 0.75 -4.37
C GLU A 151 -17.35 -0.31 -3.29
N TYR A 152 -18.02 0.02 -2.18
CA TYR A 152 -18.29 -0.94 -1.12
C TYR A 152 -19.14 -2.12 -1.62
N GLN A 153 -20.26 -1.88 -2.29
CA GLN A 153 -21.16 -2.93 -2.80
C GLN A 153 -20.45 -3.89 -3.75
N ASN A 154 -19.57 -3.36 -4.62
CA ASN A 154 -18.84 -4.18 -5.58
C ASN A 154 -17.68 -4.96 -4.97
N LYS A 155 -17.22 -4.58 -3.78
CA LYS A 155 -16.02 -5.13 -3.14
C LYS A 155 -16.19 -5.36 -1.64
N SER A 156 -17.40 -5.63 -1.17
CA SER A 156 -17.70 -5.83 0.25
C SER A 156 -16.79 -6.91 0.89
N ALA A 157 -16.53 -8.01 0.18
CA ALA A 157 -15.64 -9.06 0.63
C ALA A 157 -14.21 -8.58 0.97
N LYS A 158 -13.77 -7.45 0.40
CA LYS A 158 -12.47 -6.83 0.72
C LYS A 158 -12.52 -6.03 2.03
N TYR A 159 -13.68 -5.51 2.37
CA TYR A 159 -13.86 -4.62 3.53
C TYR A 159 -14.44 -5.35 4.73
N ASP A 160 -15.40 -6.25 4.48
CA ASP A 160 -16.06 -6.99 5.55
C ASP A 160 -15.11 -8.01 6.15
N SER A 161 -15.08 -8.09 7.47
CA SER A 161 -14.32 -9.09 8.20
C SER A 161 -15.17 -9.77 9.27
N TYR A 162 -14.72 -10.95 9.65
CA TYR A 162 -15.43 -11.83 10.58
C TYR A 162 -14.46 -12.22 11.68
N ARG A 163 -14.91 -12.16 12.91
CA ARG A 163 -14.22 -12.80 14.01
C ARG A 163 -14.78 -14.20 14.18
N VAL A 164 -13.96 -15.20 13.92
CA VAL A 164 -14.37 -16.61 13.96
C VAL A 164 -13.52 -17.40 14.94
N GLN A 165 -14.07 -18.51 15.40
CA GLN A 165 -13.34 -19.50 16.16
C GLN A 165 -13.58 -20.85 15.51
N PHE A 166 -12.55 -21.65 15.30
CA PHE A 166 -12.75 -22.96 14.68
C PHE A 166 -11.80 -24.02 15.22
N ILE A 167 -12.22 -25.27 15.07
CA ILE A 167 -11.42 -26.47 15.27
C ILE A 167 -11.29 -27.14 13.92
N PHE A 168 -10.07 -27.47 13.52
CA PHE A 168 -9.76 -28.17 12.27
C PHE A 168 -9.15 -29.53 12.57
N MET A 169 -9.66 -30.58 11.93
CA MET A 169 -9.07 -31.92 11.96
C MET A 169 -9.16 -32.58 10.59
N LYS A 170 -8.15 -33.36 10.22
CA LYS A 170 -8.13 -34.10 8.96
C LYS A 170 -8.99 -35.38 9.02
N ASP A 171 -9.21 -35.87 10.21
CA ASP A 171 -9.89 -37.16 10.48
C ASP A 171 -11.25 -36.91 11.16
N LEU A 172 -12.32 -37.36 10.48
CA LEU A 172 -13.69 -37.21 10.97
C LEU A 172 -13.96 -38.00 12.25
N ASP A 173 -13.44 -39.21 12.32
CA ASP A 173 -13.72 -40.08 13.45
C ASP A 173 -13.05 -39.54 14.71
N LYS A 174 -11.82 -39.05 14.60
CA LYS A 174 -11.14 -38.36 15.69
C LYS A 174 -11.87 -37.06 16.11
N MET A 175 -12.45 -36.32 15.19
CA MET A 175 -13.25 -35.13 15.52
C MET A 175 -14.50 -35.54 16.32
N LYS A 176 -15.17 -36.60 15.90
CA LYS A 176 -16.34 -37.14 16.61
C LYS A 176 -16.01 -37.70 17.98
N GLU A 177 -14.88 -38.37 18.14
CA GLU A 177 -14.44 -38.98 19.39
C GLU A 177 -13.91 -37.95 20.40
N ASN A 178 -13.12 -36.98 19.94
CA ASN A 178 -12.35 -36.08 20.81
C ASN A 178 -12.99 -34.73 21.02
N VAL A 179 -13.86 -34.26 20.11
CA VAL A 179 -14.42 -32.90 20.17
C VAL A 179 -15.89 -32.89 20.54
N LEU A 180 -16.72 -33.67 19.84
CA LEU A 180 -18.17 -33.65 20.05
C LEU A 180 -18.65 -34.06 21.46
N PRO A 181 -18.06 -35.07 22.13
CA PRO A 181 -18.54 -35.52 23.44
C PRO A 181 -18.05 -34.63 24.59
N MET A 182 -17.11 -33.71 24.32
CA MET A 182 -16.45 -32.96 25.39
C MET A 182 -17.26 -31.73 25.82
N SER A 183 -17.37 -31.52 27.12
CA SER A 183 -18.04 -30.37 27.75
C SER A 183 -17.09 -29.20 27.95
N PHE A 184 -15.93 -29.17 27.28
CA PHE A 184 -14.97 -28.05 27.33
C PHE A 184 -15.39 -26.91 26.41
N GLY A 185 -14.91 -25.73 26.71
CA GLY A 185 -15.03 -24.57 25.80
C GLY A 185 -14.29 -24.82 24.48
N MET A 186 -14.77 -24.21 23.42
CA MET A 186 -14.19 -24.37 22.08
C MET A 186 -12.72 -23.92 22.02
N ASP A 187 -12.33 -22.95 22.85
CA ASP A 187 -10.95 -22.50 23.02
C ASP A 187 -10.01 -23.60 23.53
N VAL A 188 -10.45 -24.35 24.54
CA VAL A 188 -9.70 -25.49 25.10
C VAL A 188 -9.62 -26.61 24.06
N LEU A 189 -10.74 -26.96 23.42
CA LEU A 189 -10.79 -27.98 22.39
C LEU A 189 -9.93 -27.65 21.18
N ALA A 190 -9.94 -26.39 20.72
CA ALA A 190 -9.08 -25.93 19.63
C ALA A 190 -7.60 -26.05 20.00
N THR A 191 -7.22 -25.63 21.20
CA THR A 191 -5.83 -25.76 21.67
C THR A 191 -5.35 -27.19 21.78
N LEU A 192 -6.23 -28.12 22.19
CA LEU A 192 -5.86 -29.52 22.40
C LEU A 192 -5.89 -30.37 21.13
N TYR A 193 -6.81 -30.09 20.23
CA TYR A 193 -7.14 -31.01 19.13
C TYR A 193 -7.06 -30.42 17.73
N SER A 194 -7.07 -29.07 17.57
CA SER A 194 -7.01 -28.49 16.24
C SER A 194 -5.66 -28.73 15.59
N GLU A 195 -5.68 -29.25 14.36
CA GLU A 195 -4.48 -29.50 13.55
C GLU A 195 -4.04 -28.28 12.72
N GLU A 196 -4.67 -27.13 12.95
CA GLU A 196 -4.24 -25.83 12.36
C GLU A 196 -3.49 -25.03 13.44
N PRO A 197 -2.14 -25.02 13.40
CA PRO A 197 -1.34 -24.62 14.57
C PRO A 197 -1.43 -23.14 14.92
N ILE A 198 -1.66 -22.26 13.94
CA ILE A 198 -1.68 -20.81 14.17
C ILE A 198 -2.91 -20.43 15.00
N SER A 199 -4.12 -20.82 14.56
CA SER A 199 -5.34 -20.53 15.32
C SER A 199 -5.43 -21.36 16.59
N ALA A 200 -4.98 -22.64 16.57
CA ALA A 200 -4.96 -23.50 17.76
C ALA A 200 -4.21 -22.85 18.93
N SER A 201 -3.07 -22.19 18.68
CA SER A 201 -2.29 -21.50 19.71
C SER A 201 -3.04 -20.31 20.35
N ASN A 202 -4.09 -19.80 19.67
CA ASN A 202 -4.98 -18.72 20.12
C ASN A 202 -6.40 -19.25 20.42
N GLY A 203 -6.53 -20.50 20.87
CA GLY A 203 -7.83 -21.09 21.19
C GLY A 203 -8.77 -21.22 19.97
N GLY A 204 -8.24 -21.30 18.78
CA GLY A 204 -8.98 -21.38 17.51
C GLY A 204 -9.48 -20.05 16.98
N ILE A 205 -9.16 -18.91 17.62
CA ILE A 205 -9.67 -17.58 17.25
C ILE A 205 -8.87 -16.98 16.12
N VAL A 206 -9.59 -16.45 15.12
CA VAL A 206 -9.09 -15.57 14.05
C VAL A 206 -9.91 -14.28 14.09
N ASP A 207 -9.25 -13.17 14.37
CA ASP A 207 -9.91 -11.88 14.63
C ASP A 207 -10.30 -11.11 13.35
N ASP A 208 -9.61 -11.35 12.24
CA ASP A 208 -9.80 -10.60 10.99
C ASP A 208 -9.83 -11.57 9.79
N TYR A 209 -10.87 -12.40 9.76
CA TYR A 209 -11.10 -13.36 8.69
C TYR A 209 -11.86 -12.71 7.53
N HIS A 210 -11.36 -12.84 6.32
CA HIS A 210 -12.05 -12.38 5.11
C HIS A 210 -12.56 -13.54 4.27
N ILE A 211 -13.71 -13.35 3.64
CA ILE A 211 -14.25 -14.30 2.67
C ILE A 211 -13.24 -14.49 1.53
N GLY A 212 -12.83 -15.73 1.30
CA GLY A 212 -11.77 -16.09 0.36
C GLY A 212 -10.46 -16.56 1.02
N ASP A 213 -10.30 -16.40 2.34
CA ASP A 213 -9.09 -16.84 3.07
C ASP A 213 -9.01 -18.37 3.21
N LYS A 214 -10.16 -19.04 3.17
CA LYS A 214 -10.26 -20.51 3.20
C LYS A 214 -11.13 -21.04 2.07
N GLU A 215 -11.50 -22.33 2.14
CA GLU A 215 -12.31 -22.95 1.11
C GLU A 215 -13.74 -22.42 1.06
N PRO A 216 -14.39 -22.39 -0.13
CA PRO A 216 -15.73 -21.83 -0.30
C PRO A 216 -16.78 -22.39 0.67
N LYS A 217 -16.65 -23.66 1.08
CA LYS A 217 -17.61 -24.26 2.01
C LYS A 217 -17.44 -23.74 3.44
N PHE A 218 -16.22 -23.38 3.85
CA PHE A 218 -15.95 -22.68 5.09
C PHE A 218 -16.58 -21.27 5.06
N ASP A 219 -16.38 -20.53 3.97
CA ASP A 219 -16.92 -19.19 3.77
C ASP A 219 -18.46 -19.20 3.80
N LEU A 220 -19.09 -20.12 3.05
CA LEU A 220 -20.55 -20.25 3.03
C LEU A 220 -21.12 -20.58 4.40
N THR A 221 -20.40 -21.38 5.20
CA THR A 221 -20.82 -21.68 6.56
C THR A 221 -20.80 -20.43 7.43
N ILE A 222 -19.71 -19.64 7.41
CA ILE A 222 -19.64 -18.39 8.16
C ILE A 222 -20.79 -17.45 7.78
N GLN A 223 -21.09 -17.31 6.49
CA GLN A 223 -22.16 -16.47 5.99
C GLN A 223 -23.57 -16.94 6.38
N SER A 224 -23.74 -18.23 6.75
CA SER A 224 -25.00 -18.80 7.17
C SER A 224 -25.23 -18.77 8.69
N LEU A 225 -24.17 -18.56 9.49
CA LEU A 225 -24.24 -18.53 10.95
C LEU A 225 -24.71 -17.16 11.46
N GLU A 226 -25.50 -17.20 12.54
CA GLU A 226 -25.76 -16.00 13.35
C GLU A 226 -24.61 -15.74 14.33
N LYS A 227 -24.47 -14.49 14.77
CA LYS A 227 -23.46 -14.13 15.77
C LYS A 227 -23.64 -14.95 17.06
N GLY A 228 -22.58 -15.63 17.45
CA GLY A 228 -22.52 -16.53 18.61
C GLY A 228 -22.87 -17.98 18.27
N GLU A 229 -23.35 -18.25 17.08
CA GLU A 229 -23.73 -19.59 16.62
C GLU A 229 -22.49 -20.44 16.26
N THR A 230 -22.61 -21.74 16.47
CA THR A 230 -21.60 -22.75 16.13
C THR A 230 -22.19 -23.70 15.10
N SER A 231 -21.44 -24.00 14.05
CA SER A 231 -21.85 -24.92 13.00
C SER A 231 -21.84 -26.35 13.45
N ASP A 232 -22.55 -27.20 12.72
CA ASP A 232 -22.25 -28.64 12.65
C ASP A 232 -20.85 -28.88 12.05
N ILE A 233 -20.43 -30.12 11.93
CA ILE A 233 -19.17 -30.47 11.25
C ILE A 233 -19.27 -30.10 9.78
N VAL A 234 -18.34 -29.26 9.33
CA VAL A 234 -18.21 -28.80 7.96
C VAL A 234 -17.13 -29.59 7.26
N GLU A 235 -17.50 -30.43 6.31
CA GLU A 235 -16.55 -31.18 5.49
C GLU A 235 -16.04 -30.33 4.35
N THR A 236 -14.72 -30.19 4.22
CA THR A 236 -14.01 -29.54 3.10
C THR A 236 -13.06 -30.53 2.43
N LYS A 237 -12.43 -30.12 1.35
CA LYS A 237 -11.42 -30.99 0.69
C LYS A 237 -10.14 -31.18 1.52
N ASN A 238 -9.87 -30.32 2.50
CA ASN A 238 -8.66 -30.37 3.33
C ASN A 238 -8.90 -31.08 4.68
N GLY A 239 -10.16 -31.28 5.08
CA GLY A 239 -10.56 -31.88 6.35
C GLY A 239 -11.87 -31.33 6.85
N TYR A 240 -12.07 -31.40 8.16
CA TYR A 240 -13.31 -31.14 8.86
C TYR A 240 -13.15 -29.96 9.80
N TYR A 241 -14.15 -29.09 9.83
CA TYR A 241 -14.19 -27.91 10.71
C TYR A 241 -15.44 -27.93 11.59
N ILE A 242 -15.31 -27.40 12.80
CA ILE A 242 -16.41 -26.87 13.59
C ILE A 242 -16.12 -25.40 13.72
N ILE A 243 -17.08 -24.53 13.32
CA ILE A 243 -16.88 -23.10 13.17
C ILE A 243 -17.88 -22.35 14.04
N LYS A 244 -17.42 -21.41 14.84
CA LYS A 244 -18.24 -20.47 15.58
C LYS A 244 -18.05 -19.07 15.03
N LEU A 245 -19.14 -18.39 14.73
CA LEU A 245 -19.13 -16.97 14.39
C LEU A 245 -19.18 -16.14 15.66
N ILE A 246 -18.10 -15.44 15.99
CA ILE A 246 -18.02 -14.62 17.20
C ILE A 246 -18.56 -13.22 16.95
N ASP A 247 -18.10 -12.58 15.85
CA ASP A 247 -18.50 -11.22 15.51
C ASP A 247 -18.43 -10.98 13.99
N ILE A 248 -19.13 -9.95 13.54
CA ILE A 248 -19.16 -9.52 12.14
C ILE A 248 -18.88 -8.02 12.11
N ASN A 249 -17.87 -7.63 11.35
CA ASN A 249 -17.61 -6.24 10.98
C ASN A 249 -17.96 -6.07 9.50
N SER A 250 -19.20 -5.69 9.23
CA SER A 250 -19.72 -5.51 7.88
C SER A 250 -20.61 -4.27 7.78
N GLY A 251 -20.93 -3.89 6.56
CA GLY A 251 -21.80 -2.75 6.27
C GLY A 251 -21.02 -1.48 5.92
N TYR A 252 -21.58 -0.74 4.95
CA TYR A 252 -20.95 0.46 4.40
C TYR A 252 -20.53 1.49 5.46
N GLU A 253 -21.39 1.73 6.46
CA GLU A 253 -21.12 2.78 7.46
C GLU A 253 -19.88 2.44 8.32
N ASN A 254 -19.63 1.16 8.58
CA ASN A 254 -18.44 0.72 9.32
C ASN A 254 -17.15 0.87 8.50
N HIS A 255 -17.27 0.82 7.18
CA HIS A 255 -16.12 0.83 6.26
C HIS A 255 -15.98 2.11 5.44
N LYS A 256 -16.86 3.11 5.65
CA LYS A 256 -16.92 4.32 4.84
C LYS A 256 -15.57 5.01 4.69
N GLU A 257 -14.81 5.17 5.78
CA GLU A 257 -13.49 5.79 5.73
C GLU A 257 -12.45 4.91 5.01
N ALA A 258 -12.49 3.60 5.20
CA ALA A 258 -11.60 2.67 4.49
C ALA A 258 -11.87 2.67 2.97
N VAL A 259 -13.15 2.69 2.58
CA VAL A 259 -13.58 2.82 1.19
C VAL A 259 -13.12 4.14 0.59
N LYS A 260 -13.32 5.26 1.32
CA LYS A 260 -12.88 6.59 0.90
C LYS A 260 -11.37 6.63 0.66
N ASN A 261 -10.59 6.14 1.62
CA ASN A 261 -9.12 6.10 1.51
C ASN A 261 -8.68 5.23 0.32
N THR A 262 -9.31 4.08 0.12
CA THR A 262 -9.03 3.22 -1.03
C THR A 262 -9.28 3.94 -2.37
N LEU A 263 -10.42 4.65 -2.50
CA LEU A 263 -10.73 5.40 -3.72
C LEU A 263 -9.77 6.56 -3.94
N ILE A 264 -9.38 7.28 -2.89
CA ILE A 264 -8.36 8.33 -2.98
C ILE A 264 -7.04 7.72 -3.47
N ASP A 265 -6.59 6.61 -2.89
CA ASP A 265 -5.34 5.94 -3.28
C ASP A 265 -5.33 5.51 -4.74
N VAL A 266 -6.39 4.84 -5.18
CA VAL A 266 -6.51 4.38 -6.57
C VAL A 266 -6.53 5.55 -7.56
N ASN A 267 -7.28 6.60 -7.25
CA ASN A 267 -7.40 7.75 -8.13
C ASN A 267 -6.16 8.64 -8.11
N PHE A 268 -5.51 8.82 -6.97
CA PHE A 268 -4.23 9.51 -6.88
C PHE A 268 -3.13 8.77 -7.65
N LYS A 269 -3.06 7.44 -7.52
CA LYS A 269 -2.13 6.63 -8.33
C LYS A 269 -2.38 6.80 -9.83
N ARG A 270 -3.64 6.82 -10.25
CA ARG A 270 -4.01 7.07 -11.65
C ARG A 270 -3.62 8.49 -12.10
N TYR A 271 -3.86 9.48 -11.27
CA TYR A 271 -3.45 10.87 -11.49
C TYR A 271 -1.94 10.98 -11.70
N MET A 272 -1.12 10.44 -10.80
CA MET A 272 0.35 10.45 -10.91
C MET A 272 0.86 9.69 -12.13
N ASN A 273 0.26 8.53 -12.44
CA ASN A 273 0.60 7.77 -13.65
C ASN A 273 0.29 8.57 -14.93
N ASN A 274 -0.81 9.32 -14.95
CA ASN A 274 -1.15 10.18 -16.09
C ASN A 274 -0.12 11.31 -16.25
N ILE A 275 0.28 11.96 -15.16
CA ILE A 275 1.35 12.98 -15.18
C ILE A 275 2.65 12.37 -15.70
N ARG A 276 3.03 11.21 -15.17
CA ARG A 276 4.24 10.48 -15.59
C ARG A 276 4.24 10.16 -17.09
N SER A 277 3.10 9.69 -17.62
CA SER A 277 2.96 9.33 -19.03
C SER A 277 3.01 10.53 -19.98
N ASN A 278 2.58 11.71 -19.50
CA ASN A 278 2.58 12.97 -20.27
C ASN A 278 3.85 13.79 -20.08
N ALA A 279 4.72 13.42 -19.13
CA ALA A 279 5.96 14.14 -18.85
C ALA A 279 6.93 14.05 -20.06
N LYS A 280 7.51 15.20 -20.42
CA LYS A 280 8.55 15.28 -21.48
C LYS A 280 9.89 14.91 -20.87
N VAL A 281 10.19 13.60 -20.87
CA VAL A 281 11.46 13.06 -20.39
C VAL A 281 12.47 13.00 -21.54
N LYS A 282 13.67 13.54 -21.31
CA LYS A 282 14.82 13.39 -22.21
C LYS A 282 15.98 12.83 -21.39
N ILE A 283 16.59 11.76 -21.89
CA ILE A 283 17.79 11.14 -21.28
C ILE A 283 18.98 11.55 -22.16
N TYR A 284 20.02 12.06 -21.53
CA TYR A 284 21.25 12.55 -22.19
C TYR A 284 22.42 11.62 -21.98
N ARG A 285 22.36 10.76 -20.94
CA ARG A 285 23.38 9.75 -20.67
C ARG A 285 23.21 8.56 -21.63
N ASP A 286 24.30 8.04 -22.12
CA ASP A 286 24.30 6.83 -22.96
C ASP A 286 24.07 5.61 -22.06
N LEU A 287 22.93 4.94 -22.24
CA LEU A 287 22.53 3.74 -21.50
C LEU A 287 23.08 2.44 -22.13
N THR A 288 23.89 2.53 -23.19
CA THR A 288 24.40 1.36 -23.93
C THR A 288 25.71 0.84 -23.38
N THR A 289 26.38 1.59 -22.53
CA THR A 289 27.61 1.14 -21.85
C THR A 289 27.27 0.28 -20.64
N LYS A 290 27.66 -1.02 -20.73
CA LYS A 290 27.57 -1.99 -19.63
C LYS A 290 28.62 -1.71 -18.58
#